data_33c179bbe5708eb2e83df779b90e973b
#
_entry.id   33c179bbe5708eb2e83df779b90e973b
#
_cell.length_a   1.000
_cell.length_b   1.000
_cell.length_c   1.000
_cell.angle_alpha   90.00
_cell.angle_beta   90.00
_cell.angle_gamma   90.00
#
_symmetry.space_group_name_H-M   'P 1'
#
loop_
_entity.id
_entity.type
_entity.pdbx_description
1 polymer ?
#
loop_
_entity_poly.entity_id
_entity_poly.type
_entity_poly.pdbx_seq_one_letter_code
_entity_poly.pdbx_strand_id
1 'polypeptide(L)'
;MTNKLLFFVLLALCFSGCDMLETHPYDVHITGERELTNKNIQLIENKMQGKKTIRFAMISDTQRWYNSTEDVVKALNARGDIDFVIHGGDQSDFGVTKEF
;
A
#
# COMPACT_ATOMS: atom_id res chain seq x y z
N MET A 1 48.62 13.21 -1.21
CA MET A 1 47.72 12.73 -0.12
C MET A 1 46.23 12.98 -0.42
N THR A 2 45.89 14.03 -1.13
CA THR A 2 44.47 14.41 -1.45
C THR A 2 43.69 13.38 -2.29
N ASN A 3 44.34 12.75 -3.27
CA ASN A 3 43.61 11.79 -4.15
C ASN A 3 43.18 10.49 -3.47
N LYS A 4 43.95 10.03 -2.46
CA LYS A 4 43.57 8.82 -1.72
C LYS A 4 42.38 9.07 -0.79
N LEU A 5 42.36 10.25 -0.16
CA LEU A 5 41.23 10.63 0.70
C LEU A 5 39.94 10.78 -0.12
N LEU A 6 40.04 11.42 -1.30
CA LEU A 6 38.91 11.57 -2.21
C LEU A 6 38.38 10.20 -2.69
N PHE A 7 39.27 9.27 -3.00
CA PHE A 7 38.89 7.91 -3.39
C PHE A 7 38.14 7.17 -2.27
N PHE A 8 38.62 7.28 -1.02
CA PHE A 8 37.93 6.64 0.12
C PHE A 8 36.58 7.28 0.43
N VAL A 9 36.44 8.59 0.25
CA VAL A 9 35.15 9.29 0.42
C VAL A 9 34.16 8.87 -0.67
N LEU A 10 34.60 8.79 -1.93
CA LEU A 10 33.76 8.28 -3.03
C LEU A 10 33.34 6.83 -2.80
N LEU A 11 34.26 5.98 -2.35
CA LEU A 11 33.98 4.58 -2.06
C LEU A 11 32.97 4.45 -0.91
N ALA A 12 33.10 5.24 0.16
CA ALA A 12 32.16 5.25 1.27
C ALA A 12 30.75 5.72 0.84
N LEU A 13 30.64 6.69 -0.07
CA LEU A 13 29.39 7.14 -0.64
C LEU A 13 28.70 6.06 -1.50
N CYS A 14 29.48 5.18 -2.16
CA CYS A 14 28.92 4.06 -2.90
C CYS A 14 28.31 2.98 -2.01
N PHE A 15 28.79 2.82 -0.77
CA PHE A 15 28.27 1.83 0.17
C PHE A 15 27.05 2.32 0.96
N SER A 16 26.80 3.61 1.03
CA SER A 16 25.66 4.18 1.77
C SER A 16 24.35 4.27 0.97
N GLY A 17 24.36 3.87 -0.30
CA GLY A 17 23.22 4.06 -1.20
C GLY A 17 22.29 2.87 -1.41
N CYS A 18 22.61 1.69 -0.89
CA CYS A 18 21.86 0.48 -1.25
C CYS A 18 20.49 0.32 -0.55
N ASP A 19 20.26 0.97 0.59
CA ASP A 19 19.00 0.79 1.34
C ASP A 19 17.92 1.84 1.02
N MET A 20 18.21 2.83 0.18
CA MET A 20 17.25 3.90 -0.14
C MET A 20 16.37 3.64 -1.38
N LEU A 21 16.68 2.62 -2.16
CA LEU A 21 15.94 2.31 -3.39
C LEU A 21 15.24 0.96 -3.25
N GLU A 22 13.94 1.01 -3.02
CA GLU A 22 13.11 -0.19 -3.18
C GLU A 22 13.05 -0.54 -4.68
N THR A 23 13.71 -1.63 -5.05
CA THR A 23 13.78 -2.08 -6.45
C THR A 23 12.92 -3.31 -6.70
N HIS A 24 12.41 -3.94 -5.64
CA HIS A 24 11.64 -5.18 -5.71
C HIS A 24 10.57 -5.23 -4.60
N PRO A 25 9.41 -5.88 -4.83
CA PRO A 25 8.35 -6.04 -3.81
C PRO A 25 8.83 -6.66 -2.48
N TYR A 26 9.91 -7.43 -2.50
CA TYR A 26 10.48 -8.01 -1.27
C TYR A 26 11.39 -7.04 -0.48
N ASP A 27 11.70 -5.89 -1.05
CA ASP A 27 12.54 -4.85 -0.43
C ASP A 27 11.69 -3.76 0.25
N VAL A 28 10.40 -3.99 0.40
CA VAL A 28 9.45 -3.01 0.95
C VAL A 28 9.75 -2.70 2.41
N HIS A 29 10.02 -1.45 2.70
CA HIS A 29 10.21 -0.92 4.06
C HIS A 29 8.92 -0.27 4.57
N ILE A 30 8.03 -1.06 5.15
CA ILE A 30 6.75 -0.57 5.66
C ILE A 30 6.99 0.18 6.98
N THR A 31 6.75 1.48 6.97
CA THR A 31 6.83 2.36 8.14
C THR A 31 5.47 2.72 8.74
N GLY A 32 4.38 2.44 8.02
CA GLY A 32 3.01 2.76 8.40
C GLY A 32 2.31 1.68 9.21
N GLU A 33 0.99 1.72 9.19
CA GLU A 33 0.15 0.73 9.86
C GLU A 33 0.36 -0.67 9.28
N ARG A 34 0.33 -1.65 10.17
CA ARG A 34 0.47 -3.07 9.82
C ARG A 34 -0.79 -3.83 10.17
N GLU A 35 -0.93 -5.03 9.60
CA GLU A 35 -2.04 -5.95 9.84
C GLU A 35 -3.43 -5.34 9.53
N LEU A 36 -3.47 -4.46 8.53
CA LEU A 36 -4.69 -3.77 8.14
C LEU A 36 -5.83 -4.74 7.82
N THR A 37 -5.53 -5.88 7.20
CA THR A 37 -6.53 -6.92 6.90
C THR A 37 -7.17 -7.46 8.18
N ASN A 38 -6.38 -7.81 9.19
CA ASN A 38 -6.91 -8.33 10.45
C ASN A 38 -7.72 -7.27 11.20
N LYS A 39 -7.24 -6.04 11.24
CA LYS A 39 -7.97 -4.89 11.83
C LYS A 39 -9.32 -4.69 11.13
N ASN A 40 -9.32 -4.68 9.80
CA ASN A 40 -10.52 -4.49 9.00
C ASN A 40 -11.52 -5.65 9.16
N ILE A 41 -11.06 -6.90 9.23
CA ILE A 41 -11.93 -8.05 9.51
C ILE A 41 -12.64 -7.87 10.85
N GLN A 42 -11.93 -7.51 11.91
CA GLN A 42 -12.53 -7.27 13.23
C GLN A 42 -13.57 -6.14 13.19
N LEU A 43 -13.30 -5.05 12.47
CA LEU A 43 -14.24 -3.95 12.29
C LEU A 43 -15.49 -4.42 11.53
N ILE A 44 -15.34 -5.21 10.48
CA ILE A 44 -16.44 -5.78 9.71
C ILE A 44 -17.27 -6.72 10.58
N GLU A 45 -16.65 -7.65 11.30
CA GLU A 45 -17.33 -8.57 12.20
C GLU A 45 -18.19 -7.83 13.24
N ASN A 46 -17.61 -6.81 13.88
CA ASN A 46 -18.34 -5.98 14.84
C ASN A 46 -19.52 -5.24 14.21
N LYS A 47 -19.32 -4.66 13.01
CA LYS A 47 -20.34 -3.91 12.29
C LYS A 47 -21.48 -4.80 11.78
N MET A 48 -21.17 -6.07 11.48
CA MET A 48 -22.13 -7.01 10.88
C MET A 48 -22.95 -7.77 11.93
N GLN A 49 -22.64 -7.68 13.21
CA GLN A 49 -23.39 -8.36 14.27
C GLN A 49 -24.87 -8.01 14.21
N GLY A 50 -25.72 -9.04 14.11
CA GLY A 50 -27.17 -8.90 14.07
C GLY A 50 -27.76 -8.43 12.74
N LYS A 51 -26.95 -8.13 11.72
CA LYS A 51 -27.43 -7.80 10.39
C LYS A 51 -27.92 -9.04 9.65
N LYS A 52 -29.12 -8.95 9.06
CA LYS A 52 -29.69 -10.00 8.21
C LYS A 52 -29.27 -9.93 6.76
N THR A 53 -28.82 -8.77 6.32
CA THR A 53 -28.40 -8.51 4.95
C THR A 53 -27.09 -7.73 4.98
N ILE A 54 -26.16 -8.16 4.16
CA ILE A 54 -24.86 -7.54 4.00
C ILE A 54 -24.73 -7.08 2.54
N ARG A 55 -24.28 -5.85 2.33
CA ARG A 55 -23.98 -5.30 1.02
C ARG A 55 -22.52 -4.92 0.96
N PHE A 56 -21.82 -5.43 -0.02
CA PHE A 56 -20.41 -5.09 -0.22
C PHE A 56 -20.16 -4.71 -1.68
N ALA A 57 -19.10 -3.95 -1.91
CA ALA A 57 -18.54 -3.72 -3.23
C ALA A 57 -17.29 -4.56 -3.41
N MET A 58 -17.01 -4.93 -4.66
CA MET A 58 -15.74 -5.57 -5.04
C MET A 58 -15.08 -4.73 -6.11
N ILE A 59 -13.80 -4.45 -5.93
CA ILE A 59 -12.93 -3.76 -6.89
C ILE A 59 -11.69 -4.61 -7.10
N SER A 60 -11.03 -4.50 -8.22
CA SER A 60 -9.74 -5.14 -8.49
C SER A 60 -8.99 -4.40 -9.57
N ASP A 61 -7.73 -4.81 -9.84
CA ASP A 61 -6.91 -4.31 -10.95
C ASP A 61 -6.78 -2.76 -10.93
N THR A 62 -6.51 -2.20 -9.77
CA THR A 62 -6.41 -0.75 -9.58
C THR A 62 -5.04 -0.18 -9.94
N GLN A 63 -4.07 -1.03 -10.22
CA GLN A 63 -2.75 -0.65 -10.70
C GLN A 63 -2.83 0.28 -11.90
N ARG A 64 -1.95 1.29 -11.96
CA ARG A 64 -1.89 2.34 -13.01
C ARG A 64 -3.11 3.26 -13.11
N TRP A 65 -4.23 2.93 -12.47
CA TRP A 65 -5.46 3.72 -12.48
C TRP A 65 -5.72 4.42 -11.16
N TYR A 66 -4.67 4.87 -10.48
CA TYR A 66 -4.74 5.40 -9.10
C TYR A 66 -5.74 6.55 -8.95
N ASN A 67 -5.75 7.51 -9.89
CA ASN A 67 -6.72 8.62 -9.84
C ASN A 67 -8.17 8.13 -9.98
N SER A 68 -8.42 7.22 -10.92
CA SER A 68 -9.75 6.64 -11.13
C SER A 68 -10.18 5.79 -9.94
N THR A 69 -9.24 5.09 -9.32
CA THR A 69 -9.47 4.31 -8.09
C THR A 69 -9.85 5.23 -6.94
N GLU A 70 -9.18 6.38 -6.80
CA GLU A 70 -9.52 7.37 -5.79
C GLU A 70 -10.96 7.88 -5.96
N ASP A 71 -11.39 8.16 -7.20
CA ASP A 71 -12.75 8.57 -7.50
C ASP A 71 -13.77 7.47 -7.16
N VAL A 72 -13.47 6.21 -7.48
CA VAL A 72 -14.30 5.06 -7.09
C VAL A 72 -14.39 4.95 -5.57
N VAL A 73 -13.29 5.07 -4.85
CA VAL A 73 -13.27 5.03 -3.38
C VAL A 73 -14.09 6.17 -2.78
N LYS A 74 -13.98 7.40 -3.32
CA LYS A 74 -14.82 8.53 -2.90
C LYS A 74 -16.30 8.25 -3.12
N ALA A 75 -16.66 7.70 -4.29
CA ALA A 75 -18.03 7.35 -4.60
C ALA A 75 -18.58 6.25 -3.68
N LEU A 76 -17.79 5.24 -3.36
CA LEU A 76 -18.16 4.17 -2.43
C LEU A 76 -18.34 4.71 -1.00
N ASN A 77 -17.45 5.59 -0.53
CA ASN A 77 -17.53 6.19 0.79
C ASN A 77 -18.75 7.12 0.93
N ALA A 78 -19.21 7.74 -0.16
CA ALA A 78 -20.42 8.55 -0.16
C ALA A 78 -21.70 7.70 -0.06
N ARG A 79 -21.63 6.39 -0.24
CA ARG A 79 -22.78 5.48 -0.14
C ARG A 79 -22.98 5.02 1.29
N GLY A 80 -24.12 5.31 1.85
CA GLY A 80 -24.50 4.84 3.18
C GLY A 80 -25.00 3.38 3.22
N ASP A 81 -25.16 2.72 2.08
CA ASP A 81 -25.71 1.37 1.96
C ASP A 81 -24.66 0.28 1.72
N ILE A 82 -23.39 0.63 1.60
CA ILE A 82 -22.28 -0.33 1.49
C ILE A 82 -21.67 -0.58 2.86
N ASP A 83 -21.55 -1.84 3.22
CA ASP A 83 -21.03 -2.27 4.52
C ASP A 83 -19.50 -2.33 4.54
N PHE A 84 -18.91 -2.84 3.47
CA PHE A 84 -17.45 -2.92 3.28
C PHE A 84 -17.09 -3.11 1.80
N VAL A 85 -15.80 -3.01 1.50
CA VAL A 85 -15.23 -3.21 0.17
C VAL A 85 -14.23 -4.35 0.22
N ILE A 86 -14.23 -5.20 -0.79
CA ILE A 86 -13.22 -6.23 -1.02
C ILE A 86 -12.38 -5.80 -2.22
N HIS A 87 -11.06 -5.86 -2.06
CA HIS A 87 -10.14 -5.72 -3.18
C HIS A 87 -9.65 -7.10 -3.64
N GLY A 88 -9.84 -7.40 -4.92
CA GLY A 88 -9.56 -8.72 -5.50
C GLY A 88 -8.10 -8.96 -5.87
N GLY A 89 -7.23 -7.98 -5.70
CA GLY A 89 -5.80 -8.06 -6.05
C GLY A 89 -5.39 -7.04 -7.10
N ASP A 90 -4.12 -7.07 -7.49
CA ASP A 90 -3.50 -6.15 -8.44
C ASP A 90 -3.68 -4.67 -8.06
N GLN A 91 -3.31 -4.35 -6.81
CA GLN A 91 -3.42 -3.00 -6.26
C GLN A 91 -2.35 -2.06 -6.80
N SER A 92 -1.16 -2.59 -7.06
CA SER A 92 0.01 -1.85 -7.52
C SER A 92 0.79 -2.65 -8.56
N ASP A 93 1.67 -1.98 -9.31
CA ASP A 93 2.49 -2.63 -10.34
C ASP A 93 3.62 -3.46 -9.74
N PHE A 94 4.30 -2.93 -8.72
CA PHE A 94 5.51 -3.52 -8.15
C PHE A 94 5.42 -3.75 -6.64
N GLY A 95 4.40 -3.22 -5.97
CA GLY A 95 4.23 -3.34 -4.53
C GLY A 95 5.27 -2.55 -3.72
N VAL A 96 5.87 -1.52 -4.30
CA VAL A 96 6.82 -0.66 -3.59
C VAL A 96 6.09 0.41 -2.79
N THR A 97 6.70 0.89 -1.69
CA THR A 97 6.08 1.82 -0.74
C THR A 97 5.48 3.08 -1.39
N LYS A 98 6.12 3.61 -2.43
CA LYS A 98 5.62 4.80 -3.13
C LYS A 98 4.35 4.61 -3.96
N GLU A 99 3.88 3.37 -4.12
CA GLU A 99 2.65 3.04 -4.84
C GLU A 99 1.43 2.97 -3.92
N PHE A 100 1.67 3.05 -2.62
CA PHE A 100 0.67 3.08 -1.55
C PHE A 100 0.67 4.43 -0.83
#